data_1c36eb9ef7112dffb99e57a6a4aa2455
#
_entry.id   1c36eb9ef7112dffb99e57a6a4aa2455
#
_cell.length_a   1.000
_cell.length_b   1.000
_cell.length_c   1.000
_cell.angle_alpha   90.00
_cell.angle_beta   90.00
_cell.angle_gamma   90.00
#
_symmetry.space_group_name_H-M   'P 1'
#
loop_
_entity.id
_entity.type
_entity.pdbx_description
1 polymer ?
#
loop_
_entity_poly.entity_id
_entity_poly.type
_entity_poly.pdbx_seq_one_letter_code
_entity_poly.pdbx_strand_id
1 'polypeptide(L)'
;VRQLYYPFRVWSERVTKTVKPVFLIFSNGMFNLYQYQFEDPQNYNSLRLVKQKNYVIATEICLADIENLLRTVPLVQEPDISFPQADRMSRIVNLIELLNEKPMTKQDITSEYAFDERQTNYYTDAGRYLGLIDKTHDEDGNILFQLSACGHRIMSLEYKERQLALVTQIFMHKVFNETLKLHLQCGEMPDKQTIIQIMKRSNLYRVEADSTYLRRSSTVVGWVNWILGIIEE
;
A
#
# COMPACT_ATOMS: atom_id res chain seq x y z
N VAL A 1 15.15 -17.50 3.11
CA VAL A 1 15.94 -17.95 4.27
C VAL A 1 17.32 -18.41 3.85
N ARG A 2 17.46 -19.28 2.84
CA ARG A 2 18.76 -19.84 2.40
C ARG A 2 19.78 -18.78 2.00
N GLN A 3 19.37 -17.71 1.33
CA GLN A 3 20.22 -16.58 0.91
C GLN A 3 20.86 -15.84 2.11
N LEU A 4 20.26 -15.87 3.29
CA LEU A 4 20.82 -15.32 4.52
C LEU A 4 21.63 -16.36 5.29
N TYR A 5 21.18 -17.62 5.29
CA TYR A 5 21.75 -18.68 6.11
C TYR A 5 23.15 -19.07 5.67
N TYR A 6 23.37 -19.38 4.38
CA TYR A 6 24.69 -19.82 3.91
C TYR A 6 25.78 -18.76 4.09
N PRO A 7 25.60 -17.49 3.73
CA PRO A 7 26.59 -16.45 4.05
C PRO A 7 26.82 -16.30 5.55
N PHE A 8 25.76 -16.35 6.37
CA PHE A 8 25.88 -16.29 7.82
C PHE A 8 26.78 -17.41 8.35
N ARG A 9 26.55 -18.66 7.94
CA ARG A 9 27.37 -19.81 8.35
C ARG A 9 28.82 -19.65 7.96
N VAL A 10 29.09 -19.35 6.70
CA VAL A 10 30.46 -19.18 6.18
C VAL A 10 31.23 -18.08 6.93
N TRP A 11 30.58 -16.95 7.17
CA TRP A 11 31.27 -15.84 7.85
C TRP A 11 31.39 -16.05 9.35
N SER A 12 30.42 -16.70 10.01
CA SER A 12 30.51 -17.01 11.44
C SER A 12 31.69 -17.93 11.79
N GLU A 13 32.11 -18.77 10.84
CA GLU A 13 33.29 -19.64 11.00
C GLU A 13 34.62 -18.92 10.71
N ARG A 14 34.59 -17.83 9.94
CA ARG A 14 35.80 -17.12 9.47
C ARG A 14 36.19 -15.90 10.29
N VAL A 15 35.26 -15.34 11.04
CA VAL A 15 35.50 -14.10 11.79
C VAL A 15 35.17 -14.30 13.27
N THR A 16 35.90 -13.59 14.11
CA THR A 16 35.65 -13.58 15.57
C THR A 16 34.56 -12.60 15.99
N LYS A 17 34.11 -11.72 15.08
CA LYS A 17 33.03 -10.76 15.31
C LYS A 17 31.68 -11.39 15.09
N THR A 18 30.67 -10.88 15.80
CA THR A 18 29.27 -11.31 15.60
C THR A 18 28.80 -10.97 14.19
N VAL A 19 28.41 -11.99 13.43
CA VAL A 19 27.82 -11.83 12.09
C VAL A 19 26.33 -11.56 12.24
N LYS A 20 25.86 -10.44 11.65
CA LYS A 20 24.44 -10.05 11.66
C LYS A 20 23.88 -10.15 10.24
N PRO A 21 23.04 -11.15 9.95
CA PRO A 21 22.38 -11.24 8.63
C PRO A 21 21.40 -10.07 8.45
N VAL A 22 21.55 -9.33 7.37
CA VAL A 22 20.63 -8.24 7.00
C VAL A 22 20.12 -8.50 5.60
N PHE A 23 18.81 -8.46 5.43
CA PHE A 23 18.16 -8.52 4.14
C PHE A 23 17.74 -7.12 3.74
N LEU A 24 18.14 -6.68 2.54
CA LEU A 24 17.83 -5.38 1.97
C LEU A 24 16.82 -5.55 0.84
N ILE A 25 15.73 -4.81 0.89
CA ILE A 25 14.77 -4.68 -0.20
C ILE A 25 14.70 -3.20 -0.57
N PHE A 26 14.79 -2.91 -1.86
CA PHE A 26 14.46 -1.59 -2.40
C PHE A 26 13.11 -1.70 -3.11
N SER A 27 12.15 -0.90 -2.69
CA SER A 27 10.79 -0.88 -3.22
C SER A 27 10.17 0.48 -2.95
N ASN A 28 9.44 1.02 -3.93
CA ASN A 28 8.75 2.31 -3.82
C ASN A 28 9.67 3.47 -3.38
N GLY A 29 10.91 3.50 -3.88
CA GLY A 29 11.91 4.52 -3.50
C GLY A 29 12.47 4.37 -2.08
N MET A 30 12.17 3.28 -1.38
CA MET A 30 12.52 3.04 0.02
C MET A 30 13.47 1.86 0.18
N PHE A 31 14.52 2.03 0.97
CA PHE A 31 15.42 0.96 1.39
C PHE A 31 14.90 0.34 2.68
N ASN A 32 14.44 -0.90 2.63
CA ASN A 32 13.96 -1.65 3.77
C ASN A 32 15.03 -2.64 4.21
N LEU A 33 15.60 -2.45 5.41
CA LEU A 33 16.61 -3.32 5.99
C LEU A 33 16.00 -4.15 7.11
N TYR A 34 16.09 -5.46 6.96
CA TYR A 34 15.61 -6.44 7.92
C TYR A 34 16.82 -7.17 8.53
N GLN A 35 17.13 -6.89 9.79
CA GLN A 35 18.14 -7.61 10.55
C GLN A 35 17.52 -8.87 11.13
N TYR A 36 18.14 -10.01 10.84
CA TYR A 36 17.73 -11.30 11.36
C TYR A 36 18.78 -11.88 12.33
N GLN A 37 18.37 -12.89 13.07
CA GLN A 37 19.22 -13.73 13.89
C GLN A 37 18.75 -15.17 13.73
N PHE A 38 19.71 -16.11 13.69
CA PHE A 38 19.42 -17.54 13.82
C PHE A 38 19.53 -17.91 15.30
N GLU A 39 18.41 -18.35 15.91
CA GLU A 39 18.38 -18.78 17.32
C GLU A 39 19.22 -20.04 17.50
N ASP A 40 19.18 -20.94 16.53
CA ASP A 40 20.08 -22.08 16.39
C ASP A 40 20.93 -21.91 15.13
N PRO A 41 22.27 -21.65 15.25
CA PRO A 41 23.14 -21.47 14.09
C PRO A 41 23.21 -22.68 13.14
N GLN A 42 22.78 -23.85 13.56
CA GLN A 42 22.78 -25.07 12.75
C GLN A 42 21.44 -25.33 12.06
N ASN A 43 20.40 -24.58 12.43
CA ASN A 43 19.05 -24.73 11.89
C ASN A 43 18.63 -23.50 11.08
N TYR A 44 18.56 -23.62 9.75
CA TYR A 44 18.16 -22.51 8.87
C TYR A 44 16.70 -22.06 9.08
N ASN A 45 15.85 -22.88 9.71
CA ASN A 45 14.47 -22.52 10.02
C ASN A 45 14.34 -21.73 11.34
N SER A 46 15.42 -21.58 12.13
CA SER A 46 15.43 -20.83 13.39
C SER A 46 15.56 -19.31 13.19
N LEU A 47 15.29 -18.80 11.96
CA LEU A 47 15.39 -17.40 11.59
C LEU A 47 14.35 -16.55 12.33
N ARG A 48 14.81 -15.54 13.05
CA ARG A 48 13.97 -14.57 13.75
C ARG A 48 14.30 -13.15 13.30
N LEU A 49 13.28 -12.33 13.05
CA LEU A 49 13.44 -10.91 12.80
C LEU A 49 13.77 -10.19 14.11
N VAL A 50 14.90 -9.49 14.15
CA VAL A 50 15.36 -8.73 15.33
C VAL A 50 15.00 -7.27 15.22
N LYS A 51 15.19 -6.67 14.02
CA LYS A 51 15.01 -5.25 13.79
C LYS A 51 14.67 -4.98 12.32
N GLN A 52 13.80 -4.03 12.11
CA GLN A 52 13.54 -3.42 10.78
C GLN A 52 13.90 -1.95 10.82
N LYS A 53 14.51 -1.46 9.75
CA LYS A 53 14.70 -0.03 9.51
C LYS A 53 14.41 0.29 8.05
N ASN A 54 13.75 1.40 7.83
CA ASN A 54 13.45 1.93 6.51
C ASN A 54 14.22 3.23 6.32
N TYR A 55 14.78 3.43 5.13
CA TYR A 55 15.48 4.65 4.75
C TYR A 55 14.96 5.12 3.40
N VAL A 56 14.71 6.42 3.30
CA VAL A 56 14.36 7.11 2.06
C VAL A 56 15.47 8.13 1.77
N ILE A 57 15.90 8.17 0.51
CA ILE A 57 16.79 9.24 0.03
C ILE A 57 15.87 10.22 -0.72
N ALA A 58 15.12 11.02 0.02
CA ALA A 58 14.18 11.98 -0.54
C ALA A 58 13.92 13.11 0.46
N THR A 59 13.36 14.20 -0.03
CA THR A 59 12.85 15.28 0.82
C THR A 59 11.68 14.73 1.67
N GLU A 60 11.69 15.08 2.96
CA GLU A 60 10.64 14.68 3.91
C GLU A 60 9.25 15.16 3.48
N ILE A 61 8.23 14.35 3.79
CA ILE A 61 6.83 14.74 3.64
C ILE A 61 6.38 15.26 5.00
N CYS A 62 5.99 16.53 5.06
CA CYS A 62 5.54 17.14 6.30
C CYS A 62 4.00 17.25 6.34
N LEU A 63 3.46 17.50 7.53
CA LEU A 63 2.02 17.69 7.72
C LEU A 63 1.45 18.80 6.83
N ALA A 64 2.22 19.89 6.61
CA ALA A 64 1.79 20.99 5.75
C ALA A 64 1.57 20.58 4.28
N ASP A 65 2.34 19.61 3.77
CA ASP A 65 2.12 19.04 2.42
C ASP A 65 0.72 18.38 2.35
N ILE A 66 0.38 17.59 3.37
CA ILE A 66 -0.91 16.87 3.45
C ILE A 66 -2.08 17.83 3.64
N GLU A 67 -1.94 18.82 4.53
CA GLU A 67 -2.99 19.86 4.74
C GLU A 67 -3.22 20.69 3.48
N ASN A 68 -2.17 20.98 2.72
CA ASN A 68 -2.30 21.67 1.44
C ASN A 68 -3.11 20.83 0.43
N LEU A 69 -2.83 19.53 0.31
CA LEU A 69 -3.61 18.63 -0.54
C LEU A 69 -5.07 18.56 -0.10
N LEU A 70 -5.35 18.45 1.21
CA LEU A 70 -6.72 18.44 1.73
C LEU A 70 -7.53 19.69 1.36
N ARG A 71 -6.86 20.85 1.21
CA ARG A 71 -7.50 22.12 0.82
C ARG A 71 -7.68 22.28 -0.69
N THR A 72 -6.75 21.73 -1.47
CA THR A 72 -6.65 22.04 -2.91
C THR A 72 -7.18 20.93 -3.81
N VAL A 73 -7.19 19.68 -3.35
CA VAL A 73 -7.67 18.55 -4.15
C VAL A 73 -9.20 18.62 -4.33
N PRO A 74 -9.70 18.67 -5.56
CA PRO A 74 -11.13 18.67 -5.82
C PRO A 74 -11.73 17.28 -5.54
N LEU A 75 -12.92 17.24 -4.96
CA LEU A 75 -13.67 15.99 -4.83
C LEU A 75 -14.25 15.58 -6.18
N VAL A 76 -14.23 14.30 -6.47
CA VAL A 76 -14.83 13.70 -7.66
C VAL A 76 -16.12 12.94 -7.29
N GLN A 77 -16.94 12.69 -8.30
CA GLN A 77 -18.02 11.72 -8.15
C GLN A 77 -17.44 10.32 -7.97
N GLU A 78 -18.02 9.55 -7.04
CA GLU A 78 -17.59 8.17 -6.83
C GLU A 78 -17.75 7.33 -8.09
N PRO A 79 -16.73 6.53 -8.46
CA PRO A 79 -16.78 5.74 -9.69
C PRO A 79 -17.73 4.55 -9.55
N ASP A 80 -18.21 4.03 -10.69
CA ASP A 80 -19.00 2.79 -10.77
C ASP A 80 -18.13 1.53 -10.51
N ILE A 81 -17.24 1.64 -9.54
CA ILE A 81 -16.34 0.60 -9.04
C ILE A 81 -16.65 0.39 -7.58
N SER A 82 -16.69 -0.87 -7.13
CA SER A 82 -16.97 -1.18 -5.74
C SER A 82 -15.99 -0.46 -4.81
N PHE A 83 -16.51 0.21 -3.77
CA PHE A 83 -15.68 0.86 -2.75
C PHE A 83 -14.64 -0.13 -2.20
N PRO A 84 -13.38 0.25 -2.00
CA PRO A 84 -12.28 -0.66 -1.68
C PRO A 84 -12.49 -1.52 -0.43
N GLN A 85 -11.98 -2.74 -0.49
CA GLN A 85 -11.90 -3.69 0.63
C GLN A 85 -10.45 -4.13 0.89
N ALA A 86 -9.48 -3.39 0.37
CA ALA A 86 -8.05 -3.59 0.49
C ALA A 86 -7.50 -2.63 1.56
N ASP A 87 -7.38 -3.08 2.80
CA ASP A 87 -7.04 -2.25 3.96
C ASP A 87 -5.58 -1.76 3.98
N ARG A 88 -4.68 -2.43 3.25
CA ARG A 88 -3.24 -2.11 3.23
C ARG A 88 -2.86 -1.36 1.95
N MET A 89 -2.79 -0.03 2.03
CA MET A 89 -2.39 0.81 0.89
C MET A 89 -1.01 0.45 0.34
N SER A 90 -0.05 0.05 1.20
CA SER A 90 1.28 -0.41 0.77
C SER A 90 1.23 -1.57 -0.22
N ARG A 91 0.25 -2.47 -0.12
CA ARG A 91 0.08 -3.57 -1.09
C ARG A 91 -0.47 -3.09 -2.44
N ILE A 92 -1.26 -2.01 -2.46
CA ILE A 92 -1.70 -1.38 -3.71
C ILE A 92 -0.48 -0.74 -4.37
N VAL A 93 0.35 -0.04 -3.59
CA VAL A 93 1.60 0.56 -4.09
C VAL A 93 2.51 -0.50 -4.71
N ASN A 94 2.73 -1.62 -4.00
CA ASN A 94 3.54 -2.72 -4.55
C ASN A 94 2.91 -3.32 -5.82
N LEU A 95 1.57 -3.43 -5.89
CA LEU A 95 0.89 -3.94 -7.07
C LEU A 95 1.10 -3.02 -8.28
N ILE A 96 1.00 -1.70 -8.11
CA ILE A 96 1.26 -0.77 -9.21
C ILE A 96 2.74 -0.74 -9.61
N GLU A 97 3.69 -0.98 -8.69
CA GLU A 97 5.10 -1.19 -9.04
C GLU A 97 5.27 -2.42 -9.95
N LEU A 98 4.64 -3.53 -9.60
CA LEU A 98 4.69 -4.75 -10.40
C LEU A 98 4.07 -4.56 -11.78
N LEU A 99 2.91 -3.91 -11.85
CA LEU A 99 2.21 -3.61 -13.11
C LEU A 99 2.95 -2.55 -13.96
N ASN A 100 3.87 -1.79 -13.36
CA ASN A 100 4.73 -0.88 -14.12
C ASN A 100 5.79 -1.61 -14.94
N GLU A 101 6.13 -2.85 -14.58
CA GLU A 101 7.05 -3.68 -15.36
C GLU A 101 6.35 -4.29 -16.58
N LYS A 102 5.14 -4.81 -16.41
CA LYS A 102 4.33 -5.45 -17.47
C LYS A 102 2.87 -5.60 -17.06
N PRO A 103 1.94 -5.65 -18.02
CA PRO A 103 0.57 -6.11 -17.78
C PRO A 103 0.55 -7.55 -17.26
N MET A 104 -0.40 -7.87 -16.39
CA MET A 104 -0.50 -9.18 -15.75
C MET A 104 -1.93 -9.69 -15.72
N THR A 105 -2.08 -11.01 -15.85
CA THR A 105 -3.37 -11.67 -15.61
C THR A 105 -3.66 -11.74 -14.11
N LYS A 106 -4.92 -12.00 -13.76
CA LYS A 106 -5.29 -12.25 -12.36
C LYS A 106 -4.47 -13.40 -11.75
N GLN A 107 -4.17 -14.42 -12.55
CA GLN A 107 -3.45 -15.61 -12.11
C GLN A 107 -1.98 -15.29 -11.83
N ASP A 108 -1.35 -14.46 -12.66
CA ASP A 108 0.03 -13.99 -12.44
C ASP A 108 0.13 -13.19 -11.14
N ILE A 109 -0.78 -12.22 -10.93
CA ILE A 109 -0.81 -11.41 -9.69
C ILE A 109 -1.01 -12.31 -8.46
N THR A 110 -1.92 -13.29 -8.54
CA THR A 110 -2.19 -14.22 -7.45
C THR A 110 -0.94 -15.02 -7.08
N SER A 111 -0.20 -15.48 -8.09
CA SER A 111 1.03 -16.28 -7.89
C SER A 111 2.17 -15.44 -7.32
N GLU A 112 2.41 -14.24 -7.86
CA GLU A 112 3.51 -13.36 -7.44
C GLU A 112 3.35 -12.88 -5.99
N TYR A 113 2.10 -12.59 -5.56
CA TYR A 113 1.82 -12.10 -4.20
C TYR A 113 1.52 -13.18 -3.17
N ALA A 114 1.45 -14.45 -3.57
CA ALA A 114 0.89 -15.52 -2.75
C ALA A 114 -0.48 -15.13 -2.14
N PHE A 115 -1.30 -14.40 -2.91
CA PHE A 115 -2.67 -14.08 -2.55
C PHE A 115 -3.58 -15.27 -2.79
N ASP A 116 -4.74 -15.29 -2.11
CA ASP A 116 -5.88 -15.99 -2.67
C ASP A 116 -6.53 -15.15 -3.79
N GLU A 117 -7.29 -15.79 -4.66
CA GLU A 117 -7.96 -15.10 -5.78
C GLU A 117 -8.90 -13.97 -5.36
N ARG A 118 -9.46 -14.04 -4.18
CA ARG A 118 -10.34 -13.03 -3.62
C ARG A 118 -9.57 -11.78 -3.20
N GLN A 119 -8.39 -11.96 -2.62
CA GLN A 119 -7.49 -10.86 -2.28
C GLN A 119 -7.02 -10.14 -3.55
N THR A 120 -6.65 -10.88 -4.60
CA THR A 120 -6.27 -10.28 -5.88
C THR A 120 -7.37 -9.37 -6.42
N ASN A 121 -8.63 -9.81 -6.40
CA ASN A 121 -9.74 -8.95 -6.81
C ASN A 121 -9.86 -7.67 -5.95
N TYR A 122 -9.69 -7.78 -4.62
CA TYR A 122 -9.78 -6.60 -3.75
C TYR A 122 -8.71 -5.57 -4.03
N TYR A 123 -7.46 -5.99 -4.26
CA TYR A 123 -6.36 -5.08 -4.51
C TYR A 123 -6.38 -4.49 -5.93
N THR A 124 -6.75 -5.29 -6.95
CA THR A 124 -6.93 -4.77 -8.31
C THR A 124 -8.11 -3.81 -8.40
N ASP A 125 -9.24 -4.10 -7.76
CA ASP A 125 -10.40 -3.20 -7.72
C ASP A 125 -10.09 -1.91 -6.95
N ALA A 126 -9.28 -1.97 -5.89
CA ALA A 126 -8.83 -0.78 -5.16
C ALA A 126 -7.92 0.11 -6.02
N GLY A 127 -7.00 -0.47 -6.79
CA GLY A 127 -6.17 0.27 -7.75
C GLY A 127 -7.00 0.91 -8.86
N ARG A 128 -8.05 0.21 -9.33
CA ARG A 128 -9.01 0.75 -10.32
C ARG A 128 -9.87 1.88 -9.74
N TYR A 129 -10.33 1.73 -8.51
CA TYR A 129 -11.09 2.75 -7.79
C TYR A 129 -10.29 4.07 -7.67
N LEU A 130 -8.99 3.98 -7.43
CA LEU A 130 -8.07 5.12 -7.40
C LEU A 130 -7.66 5.61 -8.82
N GLY A 131 -8.15 5.00 -9.89
CA GLY A 131 -7.78 5.36 -11.26
C GLY A 131 -6.33 5.02 -11.63
N LEU A 132 -5.67 4.13 -10.89
CA LEU A 132 -4.26 3.74 -11.09
C LEU A 132 -4.11 2.53 -12.01
N ILE A 133 -5.13 1.67 -12.06
CA ILE A 133 -5.13 0.39 -12.79
C ILE A 133 -6.29 0.36 -13.77
N ASP A 134 -6.01 -0.07 -14.99
CA ASP A 134 -7.00 -0.41 -16.00
C ASP A 134 -7.18 -1.92 -16.10
N LYS A 135 -8.41 -2.32 -16.45
CA LYS A 135 -8.76 -3.69 -16.74
C LYS A 135 -9.04 -3.82 -18.24
N THR A 136 -8.24 -4.63 -18.91
CA THR A 136 -8.32 -4.90 -20.36
C THR A 136 -8.47 -6.39 -20.61
N HIS A 137 -8.37 -6.82 -21.86
CA HIS A 137 -8.36 -8.22 -22.26
C HIS A 137 -7.18 -8.44 -23.21
N ASP A 138 -6.56 -9.63 -23.13
CA ASP A 138 -5.57 -10.06 -24.09
C ASP A 138 -6.24 -10.59 -25.39
N GLU A 139 -5.41 -11.05 -26.34
CA GLU A 139 -5.88 -11.59 -27.62
C GLU A 139 -6.74 -12.87 -27.47
N ASP A 140 -6.54 -13.61 -26.38
CA ASP A 140 -7.28 -14.82 -26.03
C ASP A 140 -8.57 -14.52 -25.21
N GLY A 141 -8.83 -13.24 -24.88
CA GLY A 141 -9.98 -12.80 -24.11
C GLY A 141 -9.80 -12.92 -22.58
N ASN A 142 -8.59 -13.22 -22.09
CA ASN A 142 -8.32 -13.24 -20.65
C ASN A 142 -8.23 -11.82 -20.10
N ILE A 143 -8.65 -11.65 -18.85
CA ILE A 143 -8.56 -10.37 -18.17
C ILE A 143 -7.09 -10.03 -17.87
N LEU A 144 -6.65 -8.86 -18.35
CA LEU A 144 -5.38 -8.24 -18.03
C LEU A 144 -5.58 -6.99 -17.16
N PHE A 145 -4.71 -6.84 -16.20
CA PHE A 145 -4.53 -5.63 -15.43
C PHE A 145 -3.24 -4.94 -15.85
N GLN A 146 -3.30 -3.64 -16.04
CA GLN A 146 -2.16 -2.79 -16.41
C GLN A 146 -2.28 -1.44 -15.73
N LEU A 147 -1.19 -0.67 -15.68
CA LEU A 147 -1.30 0.71 -15.21
C LEU A 147 -2.15 1.54 -16.18
N SER A 148 -2.98 2.40 -15.61
CA SER A 148 -3.63 3.48 -16.35
C SER A 148 -2.60 4.56 -16.76
N ALA A 149 -2.99 5.49 -17.60
CA ALA A 149 -2.17 6.68 -17.91
C ALA A 149 -1.81 7.46 -16.61
N CYS A 150 -2.73 7.53 -15.64
CA CYS A 150 -2.48 8.13 -14.34
C CYS A 150 -1.47 7.31 -13.53
N GLY A 151 -1.61 5.99 -13.51
CA GLY A 151 -0.69 5.08 -12.84
C GLY A 151 0.74 5.23 -13.37
N HIS A 152 0.94 5.19 -14.69
CA HIS A 152 2.25 5.39 -15.32
C HIS A 152 2.88 6.74 -14.96
N ARG A 153 2.10 7.83 -15.03
CA ARG A 153 2.57 9.15 -14.63
C ARG A 153 3.02 9.18 -13.17
N ILE A 154 2.26 8.61 -12.26
CA ILE A 154 2.60 8.58 -10.84
C ILE A 154 3.85 7.74 -10.60
N MET A 155 3.99 6.60 -11.27
CA MET A 155 5.15 5.73 -11.13
C MET A 155 6.45 6.33 -11.70
N SER A 156 6.36 7.31 -12.61
CA SER A 156 7.53 8.04 -13.12
C SER A 156 8.04 9.15 -12.20
N LEU A 157 7.31 9.50 -11.13
CA LEU A 157 7.69 10.54 -10.19
C LEU A 157 8.73 10.05 -9.18
N GLU A 158 9.52 10.99 -8.65
CA GLU A 158 10.39 10.74 -7.50
C GLU A 158 9.58 10.44 -6.24
N TYR A 159 10.24 9.97 -5.18
CA TYR A 159 9.55 9.42 -4.01
C TYR A 159 8.50 10.37 -3.41
N LYS A 160 8.90 11.61 -3.03
CA LYS A 160 7.98 12.57 -2.38
C LYS A 160 6.78 12.90 -3.27
N GLU A 161 7.05 13.27 -4.51
CA GLU A 161 6.02 13.63 -5.49
C GLU A 161 5.08 12.44 -5.76
N ARG A 162 5.63 11.23 -5.82
CA ARG A 162 4.86 9.98 -5.99
C ARG A 162 3.91 9.74 -4.81
N GLN A 163 4.42 9.86 -3.57
CA GLN A 163 3.58 9.69 -2.38
C GLN A 163 2.47 10.74 -2.33
N LEU A 164 2.78 12.01 -2.57
CA LEU A 164 1.79 13.09 -2.60
C LEU A 164 0.78 12.91 -3.75
N ALA A 165 1.19 12.39 -4.90
CA ALA A 165 0.28 12.08 -5.99
C ALA A 165 -0.66 10.90 -5.63
N LEU A 166 -0.18 9.88 -4.93
CA LEU A 166 -1.02 8.79 -4.41
C LEU A 166 -2.01 9.31 -3.38
N VAL A 167 -1.56 10.16 -2.44
CA VAL A 167 -2.45 10.83 -1.47
C VAL A 167 -3.50 11.68 -2.20
N THR A 168 -3.13 12.36 -3.28
CA THR A 168 -4.07 13.12 -4.11
C THR A 168 -5.18 12.23 -4.64
N GLN A 169 -4.86 11.05 -5.20
CA GLN A 169 -5.87 10.11 -5.69
C GLN A 169 -6.83 9.67 -4.57
N ILE A 170 -6.32 9.42 -3.36
CA ILE A 170 -7.14 9.07 -2.20
C ILE A 170 -8.05 10.24 -1.81
N PHE A 171 -7.53 11.47 -1.76
CA PHE A 171 -8.30 12.66 -1.33
C PHE A 171 -9.35 13.15 -2.30
N MET A 172 -9.27 12.75 -3.57
CA MET A 172 -10.36 12.99 -4.52
C MET A 172 -11.66 12.33 -4.07
N HIS A 173 -11.60 11.29 -3.24
CA HIS A 173 -12.76 10.59 -2.71
C HIS A 173 -13.18 11.14 -1.33
N LYS A 174 -14.43 11.59 -1.27
CA LYS A 174 -15.01 12.30 -0.12
C LYS A 174 -14.80 11.58 1.21
N VAL A 175 -14.95 10.26 1.25
CA VAL A 175 -14.84 9.47 2.48
C VAL A 175 -13.49 9.64 3.15
N PHE A 176 -12.41 9.51 2.40
CA PHE A 176 -11.05 9.62 2.92
C PHE A 176 -10.70 11.07 3.28
N ASN A 177 -11.09 12.01 2.43
CA ASN A 177 -10.87 13.44 2.64
C ASN A 177 -11.53 13.93 3.94
N GLU A 178 -12.83 13.65 4.14
CA GLU A 178 -13.54 14.04 5.36
C GLU A 178 -13.04 13.31 6.60
N THR A 179 -12.69 12.03 6.49
CA THR A 179 -12.16 11.27 7.64
C THR A 179 -10.84 11.85 8.13
N LEU A 180 -9.89 12.18 7.23
CA LEU A 180 -8.63 12.79 7.66
C LEU A 180 -8.83 14.21 8.19
N LYS A 181 -9.73 15.01 7.60
CA LYS A 181 -10.07 16.33 8.16
C LYS A 181 -10.54 16.24 9.61
N LEU A 182 -11.43 15.29 9.91
CA LEU A 182 -11.90 15.09 11.27
C LEU A 182 -10.77 14.62 12.20
N HIS A 183 -9.91 13.71 11.73
CA HIS A 183 -8.74 13.28 12.50
C HIS A 183 -7.85 14.47 12.88
N LEU A 184 -7.51 15.34 11.93
CA LEU A 184 -6.66 16.50 12.19
C LEU A 184 -7.32 17.55 13.11
N GLN A 185 -8.67 17.65 13.08
CA GLN A 185 -9.41 18.56 13.95
C GLN A 185 -9.52 18.06 15.39
N CYS A 186 -9.71 16.74 15.56
CA CYS A 186 -9.96 16.12 16.87
C CYS A 186 -8.68 15.56 17.53
N GLY A 187 -7.59 15.39 16.78
CA GLY A 187 -6.36 14.76 17.25
C GLY A 187 -6.43 13.23 17.36
N GLU A 188 -7.57 12.61 17.01
CA GLU A 188 -7.76 11.16 17.07
C GLU A 188 -8.57 10.65 15.88
N MET A 189 -8.41 9.36 15.57
CA MET A 189 -9.14 8.72 14.47
C MET A 189 -10.64 8.69 14.80
N PRO A 190 -11.52 9.18 13.89
CA PRO A 190 -12.96 9.07 14.09
C PRO A 190 -13.38 7.63 14.32
N ASP A 191 -14.37 7.41 15.16
CA ASP A 191 -14.89 6.08 15.40
C ASP A 191 -15.56 5.49 14.16
N LYS A 192 -15.75 4.16 14.16
CA LYS A 192 -16.32 3.45 13.00
C LYS A 192 -17.71 3.95 12.62
N GLN A 193 -18.53 4.38 13.59
CA GLN A 193 -19.89 4.86 13.32
C GLN A 193 -19.85 6.19 12.57
N THR A 194 -18.98 7.09 12.97
CA THR A 194 -18.75 8.38 12.30
C THR A 194 -18.26 8.14 10.86
N ILE A 195 -17.29 7.24 10.66
CA ILE A 195 -16.82 6.87 9.31
C ILE A 195 -17.96 6.29 8.46
N ILE A 196 -18.77 5.38 9.01
CA ILE A 196 -19.94 4.81 8.32
C ILE A 196 -20.95 5.89 7.92
N GLN A 197 -21.18 6.88 8.76
CA GLN A 197 -22.06 8.01 8.41
C GLN A 197 -21.51 8.83 7.23
N ILE A 198 -20.19 9.07 7.19
CA ILE A 198 -19.56 9.73 6.04
C ILE A 198 -19.74 8.87 4.78
N MET A 199 -19.48 7.56 4.87
CA MET A 199 -19.65 6.62 3.77
C MET A 199 -21.09 6.62 3.22
N LYS A 200 -22.10 6.60 4.10
CA LYS A 200 -23.53 6.62 3.72
C LYS A 200 -23.92 7.89 2.96
N ARG A 201 -23.24 9.02 3.25
CA ARG A 201 -23.47 10.32 2.57
C ARG A 201 -22.66 10.51 1.30
N SER A 202 -21.88 9.50 0.90
CA SER A 202 -20.95 9.60 -0.23
C SER A 202 -21.39 8.83 -1.48
N ASN A 203 -22.62 8.30 -1.51
CA ASN A 203 -23.21 7.58 -2.66
C ASN A 203 -22.28 6.49 -3.25
N LEU A 204 -21.75 5.62 -2.38
CA LEU A 204 -20.80 4.58 -2.76
C LEU A 204 -21.45 3.49 -3.61
N TYR A 205 -20.82 3.16 -4.74
CA TYR A 205 -21.33 2.13 -5.65
C TYR A 205 -21.38 0.74 -4.98
N ARG A 206 -22.55 0.10 -5.03
CA ARG A 206 -22.82 -1.25 -4.46
C ARG A 206 -22.46 -1.40 -2.98
N VAL A 207 -22.69 -0.35 -2.17
CA VAL A 207 -22.56 -0.39 -0.72
C VAL A 207 -23.92 -0.03 -0.10
N GLU A 208 -24.68 -1.05 0.30
CA GLU A 208 -26.06 -0.86 0.81
C GLU A 208 -26.22 -1.43 2.22
N ALA A 209 -25.67 -2.62 2.49
CA ALA A 209 -25.83 -3.30 3.77
C ALA A 209 -24.89 -2.74 4.85
N ASP A 210 -25.41 -2.58 6.08
CA ASP A 210 -24.63 -2.09 7.23
C ASP A 210 -23.36 -2.93 7.51
N SER A 211 -23.45 -4.26 7.33
CA SER A 211 -22.29 -5.15 7.46
C SER A 211 -21.19 -4.85 6.42
N THR A 212 -21.58 -4.36 5.24
CA THR A 212 -20.64 -3.96 4.19
C THR A 212 -19.96 -2.64 4.55
N TYR A 213 -20.70 -1.65 5.05
CA TYR A 213 -20.13 -0.41 5.58
C TYR A 213 -19.14 -0.69 6.71
N LEU A 214 -19.53 -1.51 7.68
CA LEU A 214 -18.68 -1.86 8.81
C LEU A 214 -17.35 -2.51 8.38
N ARG A 215 -17.41 -3.44 7.43
CA ARG A 215 -16.22 -4.11 6.91
C ARG A 215 -15.31 -3.15 6.13
N ARG A 216 -15.90 -2.27 5.30
CA ARG A 216 -15.15 -1.35 4.46
C ARG A 216 -14.64 -0.12 5.21
N SER A 217 -15.22 0.22 6.36
CA SER A 217 -14.67 1.28 7.23
C SER A 217 -13.25 0.98 7.69
N SER A 218 -12.87 -0.30 7.80
CA SER A 218 -11.49 -0.70 8.10
C SER A 218 -10.50 -0.31 6.99
N THR A 219 -10.93 -0.30 5.73
CA THR A 219 -10.11 0.20 4.62
C THR A 219 -9.88 1.70 4.74
N VAL A 220 -10.91 2.46 5.13
CA VAL A 220 -10.77 3.91 5.34
C VAL A 220 -9.72 4.19 6.42
N VAL A 221 -9.84 3.53 7.58
CA VAL A 221 -8.85 3.64 8.66
C VAL A 221 -7.45 3.24 8.21
N GLY A 222 -7.34 2.13 7.48
CA GLY A 222 -6.06 1.64 6.98
C GLY A 222 -5.35 2.62 6.04
N TRP A 223 -6.10 3.26 5.13
CA TRP A 223 -5.53 4.21 4.18
C TRP A 223 -5.21 5.56 4.83
N VAL A 224 -6.05 6.03 5.75
CA VAL A 224 -5.73 7.24 6.54
C VAL A 224 -4.49 7.02 7.40
N ASN A 225 -4.36 5.87 8.06
CA ASN A 225 -3.15 5.54 8.83
C ASN A 225 -1.91 5.43 7.93
N TRP A 226 -2.04 4.94 6.69
CA TRP A 226 -0.93 4.94 5.75
C TRP A 226 -0.50 6.38 5.40
N ILE A 227 -1.45 7.30 5.17
CA ILE A 227 -1.15 8.72 4.93
C ILE A 227 -0.43 9.35 6.13
N LEU A 228 -0.91 9.09 7.34
CA LEU A 228 -0.26 9.59 8.55
C LEU A 228 1.14 8.99 8.74
N GLY A 229 1.33 7.73 8.35
CA GLY A 229 2.60 7.03 8.47
C GLY A 229 3.69 7.41 7.47
N ILE A 230 3.37 8.20 6.43
CA ILE A 230 4.36 8.75 5.50
C ILE A 230 4.82 10.17 5.88
N ILE A 231 4.19 10.78 6.89
CA ILE A 231 4.60 12.07 7.45
C ILE A 231 5.79 11.82 8.38
N GLU A 232 6.89 12.49 8.14
CA GLU A 232 8.06 12.46 9.02
C GLU A 232 7.93 13.61 10.04
N GLU A 233 8.24 13.31 11.34
CA GLU A 233 8.20 14.26 12.45
C GLU A 233 9.47 15.14 12.51
#